data_0d28a090ce5bbd98217535ad5577ead3
#
_entry.id   0d28a090ce5bbd98217535ad5577ead3
#
_cell.length_a   1.000
_cell.length_b   1.000
_cell.length_c   1.000
_cell.angle_alpha   90.00
_cell.angle_beta   90.00
_cell.angle_gamma   90.00
#
_symmetry.space_group_name_H-M   'P 1'
#
loop_
_entity.id
_entity.type
_entity.pdbx_description
1 polymer ?
#
loop_
_entity_poly.entity_id
_entity_poly.type
_entity_poly.pdbx_seq_one_letter_code
_entity_poly.pdbx_strand_id
1 'polypeptide(L)'
;MLDRIYGHVDFNSEAFRKCLSKKPGDGGLEPGKLTFEEELERYAGQPFVSEILPSLTQGENADKENIGGPCVVALINAAQLAHKESVVSFYGCRGDDEVGVGLLDKLNQTNLDLSHYRVEKGSETASTSVLSDPNYDNGHGERTFVNTIGASWNYLPDEVDESFYDSEICVFGGTALVPRIHQGLAEMLKKAKAKGCITVVNTVYDFLSEKENPGERWPLGKSDESYRFVDLLLVDHEEALRLSGCQDIPSALAFFREKGTGAVVVTNGAQNVYLWAESPLFGNVEEQTMPVSEAVGKAIKAGKKGDSTGCGDNFAGGIIGSLARQMSDNQSLDLKEACRWGVVSGGFACFYYGGTYFEQKEGEKKAQLQELYDQYIKQEGVC
;
A
#
# COMPACT_ATOMS: atom_id res chain seq x y z
N MET A 1 3.86 -9.63 -1.87
CA MET A 1 3.11 -10.81 -1.34
C MET A 1 2.11 -11.29 -2.36
N LEU A 2 1.63 -12.53 -2.25
CA LEU A 2 0.56 -13.06 -3.10
C LEU A 2 -0.76 -12.96 -2.36
N ASP A 3 -1.75 -12.29 -2.95
CA ASP A 3 -3.11 -12.23 -2.41
C ASP A 3 -3.97 -13.31 -3.09
N ARG A 4 -4.57 -14.18 -2.29
CA ARG A 4 -5.57 -15.18 -2.71
C ARG A 4 -6.94 -14.77 -2.23
N ILE A 5 -7.85 -14.52 -3.15
CA ILE A 5 -9.18 -13.95 -2.87
C ILE A 5 -10.20 -15.08 -2.92
N TYR A 6 -10.91 -15.25 -1.81
CA TYR A 6 -12.00 -16.21 -1.63
C TYR A 6 -13.30 -15.39 -1.45
N GLY A 7 -14.06 -15.21 -2.54
CA GLY A 7 -15.24 -14.32 -2.59
C GLY A 7 -16.54 -14.97 -2.16
N HIS A 8 -16.49 -16.15 -1.56
CA HIS A 8 -17.66 -16.97 -1.23
C HIS A 8 -17.70 -17.44 0.25
N VAL A 9 -16.96 -16.78 1.13
CA VAL A 9 -16.94 -17.12 2.56
C VAL A 9 -18.17 -16.55 3.24
N ASP A 10 -18.89 -17.40 3.99
CA ASP A 10 -20.03 -16.96 4.81
C ASP A 10 -19.58 -16.65 6.25
N PHE A 11 -19.56 -15.38 6.62
CA PHE A 11 -19.19 -14.92 7.98
C PHE A 11 -20.22 -15.32 9.06
N ASN A 12 -21.40 -15.77 8.65
CA ASN A 12 -22.41 -16.32 9.55
C ASN A 12 -22.31 -17.84 9.69
N SER A 13 -21.43 -18.52 8.96
CA SER A 13 -21.24 -19.96 9.06
C SER A 13 -20.74 -20.39 10.44
N GLU A 14 -20.98 -21.64 10.80
CA GLU A 14 -20.45 -22.23 12.05
C GLU A 14 -18.92 -22.26 12.06
N ALA A 15 -18.31 -22.53 10.89
CA ALA A 15 -16.85 -22.55 10.71
C ALA A 15 -16.25 -21.17 11.03
N PHE A 16 -16.81 -20.10 10.45
CA PHE A 16 -16.32 -18.75 10.70
C PHE A 16 -16.50 -18.32 12.15
N ARG A 17 -17.67 -18.61 12.75
CA ARG A 17 -17.96 -18.27 14.16
C ARG A 17 -17.01 -18.95 15.17
N LYS A 18 -16.49 -20.14 14.85
CA LYS A 18 -15.47 -20.81 15.67
C LYS A 18 -14.14 -20.06 15.67
N CYS A 19 -13.83 -19.40 14.58
CA CYS A 19 -12.60 -18.61 14.39
C CYS A 19 -12.77 -17.13 14.76
N LEU A 20 -14.01 -16.68 15.06
CA LEU A 20 -14.29 -15.27 15.33
C LEU A 20 -13.66 -14.83 16.66
N SER A 21 -12.96 -13.71 16.64
CA SER A 21 -12.36 -13.06 17.82
C SER A 21 -13.40 -12.80 18.91
N LYS A 22 -13.04 -13.03 20.15
CA LYS A 22 -13.87 -12.79 21.35
C LYS A 22 -13.43 -11.56 22.11
N LYS A 23 -12.20 -11.11 21.89
CA LYS A 23 -11.62 -9.90 22.49
C LYS A 23 -10.48 -9.39 21.60
N PRO A 24 -10.24 -8.07 21.56
CA PRO A 24 -9.16 -7.50 20.77
C PRO A 24 -7.82 -8.20 21.01
N GLY A 25 -7.12 -8.55 19.93
CA GLY A 25 -5.76 -9.12 19.96
C GLY A 25 -5.68 -10.59 20.42
N ASP A 26 -6.78 -11.35 20.42
CA ASP A 26 -6.76 -12.78 20.78
C ASP A 26 -6.34 -13.71 19.63
N GLY A 27 -6.16 -13.17 18.43
CA GLY A 27 -5.72 -13.88 17.24
C GLY A 27 -6.86 -14.47 16.40
N GLY A 28 -8.12 -14.28 16.80
CA GLY A 28 -9.29 -14.69 16.02
C GLY A 28 -9.56 -13.77 14.84
N LEU A 29 -10.45 -14.20 13.93
CA LEU A 29 -10.90 -13.42 12.79
C LEU A 29 -11.79 -12.27 13.24
N GLU A 30 -11.62 -11.09 12.66
CA GLU A 30 -12.52 -9.96 12.81
C GLU A 30 -12.87 -9.42 11.40
N PRO A 31 -14.17 -9.25 11.07
CA PRO A 31 -14.56 -8.59 9.83
C PRO A 31 -13.92 -7.21 9.70
N GLY A 32 -13.36 -6.90 8.52
CA GLY A 32 -12.66 -5.66 8.24
C GLY A 32 -11.20 -5.60 8.71
N LYS A 33 -10.71 -6.63 9.43
CA LYS A 33 -9.37 -6.62 10.01
C LYS A 33 -8.48 -7.75 9.49
N LEU A 34 -7.20 -7.62 9.85
CA LEU A 34 -6.15 -8.58 9.54
C LEU A 34 -5.75 -9.36 10.80
N THR A 35 -5.51 -10.65 10.64
CA THR A 35 -4.81 -11.49 11.63
C THR A 35 -3.65 -12.21 10.96
N PHE A 36 -2.67 -12.66 11.75
CA PHE A 36 -1.60 -13.51 11.25
C PHE A 36 -1.99 -14.99 11.34
N GLU A 37 -1.56 -15.77 10.36
CA GLU A 37 -1.83 -17.20 10.28
C GLU A 37 -1.48 -17.93 11.58
N GLU A 38 -0.26 -17.74 12.10
CA GLU A 38 0.20 -18.35 13.34
C GLU A 38 -0.65 -17.97 14.58
N GLU A 39 -1.24 -16.78 14.56
CA GLU A 39 -2.12 -16.32 15.63
C GLU A 39 -3.47 -17.00 15.55
N LEU A 40 -4.02 -17.09 14.35
CA LEU A 40 -5.29 -17.77 14.10
C LEU A 40 -5.17 -19.28 14.39
N GLU A 41 -4.09 -19.93 14.00
CA GLU A 41 -3.80 -21.33 14.33
C GLU A 41 -3.76 -21.57 15.85
N ARG A 42 -3.08 -20.68 16.58
CA ARG A 42 -2.99 -20.75 18.04
C ARG A 42 -4.36 -20.52 18.69
N TYR A 43 -5.15 -19.59 18.16
CA TYR A 43 -6.49 -19.28 18.62
C TYR A 43 -7.46 -20.44 18.39
N ALA A 44 -7.48 -20.99 17.19
CA ALA A 44 -8.38 -22.08 16.78
C ALA A 44 -7.90 -23.47 17.22
N GLY A 45 -6.60 -23.62 17.52
CA GLY A 45 -5.98 -24.92 17.85
C GLY A 45 -5.88 -25.88 16.66
N GLN A 46 -5.88 -25.34 15.43
CA GLN A 46 -5.86 -26.12 14.18
C GLN A 46 -4.96 -25.43 13.14
N PRO A 47 -4.30 -26.18 12.22
CA PRO A 47 -3.53 -25.59 11.13
C PRO A 47 -4.42 -24.82 10.14
N PHE A 48 -3.94 -23.65 9.70
CA PHE A 48 -4.72 -22.79 8.81
C PHE A 48 -4.94 -23.42 7.44
N VAL A 49 -3.86 -23.77 6.76
CA VAL A 49 -3.91 -24.21 5.35
C VAL A 49 -4.64 -25.54 5.20
N SER A 50 -4.44 -26.51 6.11
CA SER A 50 -5.00 -27.85 5.98
C SER A 50 -6.38 -28.04 6.59
N GLU A 51 -6.78 -27.20 7.55
CA GLU A 51 -8.04 -27.40 8.29
C GLU A 51 -8.93 -26.17 8.32
N ILE A 52 -8.40 -25.00 8.76
CA ILE A 52 -9.22 -23.80 8.94
C ILE A 52 -9.68 -23.27 7.57
N LEU A 53 -8.76 -23.00 6.65
CA LEU A 53 -9.08 -22.44 5.33
C LEU A 53 -10.05 -23.33 4.54
N PRO A 54 -9.86 -24.66 4.42
CA PRO A 54 -10.83 -25.53 3.78
C PRO A 54 -12.20 -25.52 4.45
N SER A 55 -12.26 -25.37 5.79
CA SER A 55 -13.54 -25.30 6.50
C SER A 55 -14.30 -24.01 6.21
N LEU A 56 -13.58 -22.89 6.01
CA LEU A 56 -14.14 -21.57 5.70
C LEU A 56 -14.57 -21.46 4.23
N THR A 57 -13.82 -22.09 3.33
CA THR A 57 -14.02 -22.03 1.87
C THR A 57 -14.77 -23.22 1.31
N GLN A 58 -15.22 -24.17 2.16
CA GLN A 58 -15.84 -25.44 1.77
C GLN A 58 -14.95 -26.30 0.86
N GLY A 59 -13.63 -26.11 0.99
CA GLY A 59 -12.62 -26.81 0.19
C GLY A 59 -12.42 -26.22 -1.22
N GLU A 60 -13.05 -25.09 -1.54
CA GLU A 60 -12.89 -24.43 -2.83
C GLU A 60 -11.54 -23.67 -2.90
N ASN A 61 -11.01 -23.60 -4.10
CA ASN A 61 -9.80 -22.82 -4.38
C ASN A 61 -10.11 -21.31 -4.38
N ALA A 62 -9.06 -20.49 -4.30
CA ALA A 62 -9.21 -19.06 -4.47
C ALA A 62 -9.82 -18.72 -5.84
N ASP A 63 -10.81 -17.81 -5.84
CA ASP A 63 -11.44 -17.32 -7.07
C ASP A 63 -10.46 -16.56 -7.95
N LYS A 64 -9.54 -15.87 -7.31
CA LYS A 64 -8.52 -15.03 -7.94
C LYS A 64 -7.25 -14.99 -7.12
N GLU A 65 -6.15 -14.78 -7.82
CA GLU A 65 -4.88 -14.41 -7.22
C GLU A 65 -4.41 -13.08 -7.82
N ASN A 66 -3.86 -12.22 -6.98
CA ASN A 66 -3.29 -10.95 -7.41
C ASN A 66 -1.96 -10.67 -6.71
N ILE A 67 -1.20 -9.72 -7.22
CA ILE A 67 -0.03 -9.17 -6.52
C ILE A 67 -0.55 -8.20 -5.47
N GLY A 68 -0.23 -8.46 -4.21
CA GLY A 68 -0.45 -7.59 -3.08
C GLY A 68 0.87 -7.11 -2.47
N GLY A 69 0.75 -6.27 -1.47
CA GLY A 69 1.87 -5.62 -0.78
C GLY A 69 1.99 -4.15 -1.18
N PRO A 70 1.92 -3.23 -0.21
CA PRO A 70 1.77 -1.79 -0.48
C PRO A 70 2.83 -1.24 -1.42
N CYS A 71 4.10 -1.52 -1.13
CA CYS A 71 5.21 -0.98 -1.92
C CYS A 71 5.17 -1.47 -3.37
N VAL A 72 5.07 -2.78 -3.59
CA VAL A 72 5.15 -3.33 -4.94
C VAL A 72 3.96 -2.92 -5.80
N VAL A 73 2.76 -2.83 -5.23
CA VAL A 73 1.57 -2.32 -5.94
C VAL A 73 1.75 -0.86 -6.34
N ALA A 74 2.25 -0.02 -5.44
CA ALA A 74 2.57 1.38 -5.75
C ALA A 74 3.62 1.49 -6.86
N LEU A 75 4.69 0.71 -6.80
CA LEU A 75 5.76 0.73 -7.81
C LEU A 75 5.28 0.22 -9.17
N ILE A 76 4.43 -0.82 -9.23
CA ILE A 76 3.83 -1.28 -10.49
C ILE A 76 3.01 -0.14 -11.12
N ASN A 77 2.16 0.54 -10.33
CA ASN A 77 1.40 1.67 -10.84
C ASN A 77 2.30 2.82 -11.29
N ALA A 78 3.35 3.13 -10.53
CA ALA A 78 4.33 4.14 -10.91
C ALA A 78 5.01 3.81 -12.25
N ALA A 79 5.43 2.55 -12.44
CA ALA A 79 6.05 2.09 -13.70
C ALA A 79 5.08 2.16 -14.89
N GLN A 80 3.79 1.88 -14.67
CA GLN A 80 2.75 2.01 -15.71
C GLN A 80 2.47 3.46 -16.11
N LEU A 81 2.82 4.44 -15.26
CA LEU A 81 2.61 5.87 -15.52
C LEU A 81 3.86 6.62 -15.94
N ALA A 82 5.04 6.16 -15.56
CA ALA A 82 6.32 6.78 -15.88
C ALA A 82 6.58 6.83 -17.39
N HIS A 83 7.64 7.50 -17.80
CA HIS A 83 8.14 7.40 -19.17
C HIS A 83 8.74 6.02 -19.42
N LYS A 84 8.72 5.59 -20.67
CA LYS A 84 9.23 4.28 -21.08
C LYS A 84 10.71 4.07 -20.76
N GLU A 85 11.47 5.15 -20.76
CA GLU A 85 12.90 5.17 -20.45
C GLU A 85 13.20 5.15 -18.96
N SER A 86 12.18 5.38 -18.12
CA SER A 86 12.34 5.33 -16.66
C SER A 86 12.39 3.88 -16.20
N VAL A 87 13.37 3.56 -15.36
CA VAL A 87 13.49 2.24 -14.70
C VAL A 87 12.93 2.32 -13.32
N VAL A 88 11.97 1.44 -13.00
CA VAL A 88 11.41 1.29 -11.66
C VAL A 88 11.83 -0.07 -11.10
N SER A 89 12.82 -0.06 -10.21
CA SER A 89 13.40 -1.26 -9.62
C SER A 89 12.71 -1.61 -8.30
N PHE A 90 12.43 -2.90 -8.10
CA PHE A 90 11.85 -3.42 -6.87
C PHE A 90 12.89 -4.16 -6.04
N TYR A 91 13.12 -3.65 -4.83
CA TYR A 91 13.97 -4.26 -3.81
C TYR A 91 13.08 -4.96 -2.77
N GLY A 92 13.21 -6.26 -2.67
CA GLY A 92 12.38 -7.07 -1.79
C GLY A 92 12.92 -8.50 -1.65
N CYS A 93 12.22 -9.30 -0.87
CA CYS A 93 12.60 -10.68 -0.62
C CYS A 93 11.39 -11.62 -0.69
N ARG A 94 11.57 -12.80 -1.27
CA ARG A 94 10.63 -13.93 -1.28
C ARG A 94 11.30 -15.22 -0.82
N GLY A 95 10.50 -16.20 -0.46
CA GLY A 95 10.97 -17.57 -0.26
C GLY A 95 11.30 -18.29 -1.57
N ASP A 96 11.80 -19.51 -1.45
CA ASP A 96 12.05 -20.42 -2.57
C ASP A 96 10.92 -21.46 -2.77
N ASP A 97 9.76 -21.19 -2.20
CA ASP A 97 8.54 -21.98 -2.27
C ASP A 97 7.73 -21.77 -3.56
N GLU A 98 6.68 -22.57 -3.77
CA GLU A 98 5.79 -22.47 -4.94
C GLU A 98 5.07 -21.14 -5.01
N VAL A 99 4.71 -20.55 -3.86
CA VAL A 99 4.09 -19.21 -3.78
C VAL A 99 5.04 -18.15 -4.34
N GLY A 100 6.33 -18.23 -3.99
CA GLY A 100 7.36 -17.33 -4.47
C GLY A 100 7.62 -17.46 -5.98
N VAL A 101 7.55 -18.68 -6.51
CA VAL A 101 7.65 -18.91 -7.97
C VAL A 101 6.44 -18.29 -8.67
N GLY A 102 5.22 -18.58 -8.23
CA GLY A 102 4.00 -18.04 -8.81
C GLY A 102 3.91 -16.51 -8.72
N LEU A 103 4.39 -15.92 -7.61
CA LEU A 103 4.48 -14.48 -7.46
C LEU A 103 5.48 -13.86 -8.44
N LEU A 104 6.65 -14.49 -8.63
CA LEU A 104 7.63 -14.03 -9.62
C LEU A 104 7.08 -14.08 -11.04
N ASP A 105 6.34 -15.14 -11.40
CA ASP A 105 5.72 -15.25 -12.73
C ASP A 105 4.69 -14.13 -12.97
N LYS A 106 3.95 -13.73 -11.94
CA LYS A 106 3.03 -12.58 -12.03
C LYS A 106 3.81 -11.25 -12.12
N LEU A 107 4.86 -11.06 -11.34
CA LEU A 107 5.70 -9.87 -11.37
C LEU A 107 6.40 -9.68 -12.72
N ASN A 108 6.83 -10.76 -13.38
CA ASN A 108 7.40 -10.74 -14.73
C ASN A 108 6.43 -10.26 -15.83
N GLN A 109 5.13 -10.14 -15.50
CA GLN A 109 4.13 -9.55 -16.40
C GLN A 109 3.97 -8.04 -16.18
N THR A 110 4.73 -7.45 -15.29
CA THR A 110 4.73 -6.02 -14.98
C THR A 110 5.97 -5.32 -15.54
N ASN A 111 5.97 -3.99 -15.53
CA ASN A 111 7.09 -3.18 -16.04
C ASN A 111 8.17 -2.92 -14.97
N LEU A 112 8.24 -3.74 -13.89
CA LEU A 112 9.26 -3.59 -12.86
C LEU A 112 10.57 -4.26 -13.26
N ASP A 113 11.68 -3.61 -12.92
CA ASP A 113 12.97 -4.28 -12.84
C ASP A 113 13.05 -5.10 -11.55
N LEU A 114 13.18 -6.41 -11.70
CA LEU A 114 13.20 -7.40 -10.63
C LEU A 114 14.61 -7.93 -10.33
N SER A 115 15.66 -7.32 -10.88
CA SER A 115 17.04 -7.76 -10.69
C SER A 115 17.49 -7.80 -9.23
N HIS A 116 16.84 -6.99 -8.37
CA HIS A 116 17.09 -6.90 -6.94
C HIS A 116 16.04 -7.61 -6.08
N TYR A 117 15.17 -8.43 -6.69
CA TYR A 117 14.19 -9.23 -5.96
C TYR A 117 14.82 -10.54 -5.49
N ARG A 118 15.21 -10.58 -4.22
CA ARG A 118 15.99 -11.67 -3.62
C ARG A 118 15.16 -12.92 -3.32
N VAL A 119 15.85 -14.05 -3.23
CA VAL A 119 15.31 -15.34 -2.78
C VAL A 119 15.98 -15.72 -1.47
N GLU A 120 15.18 -15.90 -0.42
CA GLU A 120 15.61 -16.45 0.86
C GLU A 120 15.35 -17.96 0.87
N LYS A 121 16.42 -18.73 0.91
CA LYS A 121 16.33 -20.21 0.84
C LYS A 121 15.75 -20.79 2.11
N GLY A 122 14.85 -21.77 1.95
CA GLY A 122 14.21 -22.46 3.06
C GLY A 122 13.18 -21.61 3.81
N SER A 123 12.76 -20.48 3.22
CA SER A 123 11.73 -19.61 3.77
C SER A 123 10.48 -19.65 2.91
N GLU A 124 9.33 -19.39 3.52
CA GLU A 124 8.05 -19.20 2.82
C GLU A 124 7.96 -17.78 2.25
N THR A 125 7.14 -17.61 1.22
CA THR A 125 6.83 -16.30 0.66
C THR A 125 5.60 -15.72 1.35
N ALA A 126 5.67 -14.45 1.75
CA ALA A 126 4.52 -13.77 2.33
C ALA A 126 3.30 -13.82 1.41
N SER A 127 2.15 -14.21 1.97
CA SER A 127 0.87 -14.26 1.27
C SER A 127 -0.28 -13.79 2.14
N THR A 128 -1.40 -13.45 1.50
CA THR A 128 -2.64 -13.09 2.19
C THR A 128 -3.79 -13.94 1.65
N SER A 129 -4.52 -14.59 2.55
CA SER A 129 -5.84 -15.13 2.24
C SER A 129 -6.88 -14.05 2.54
N VAL A 130 -7.49 -13.50 1.49
CA VAL A 130 -8.56 -12.51 1.57
C VAL A 130 -9.88 -13.25 1.60
N LEU A 131 -10.50 -13.35 2.75
CA LEU A 131 -11.79 -14.01 2.97
C LEU A 131 -12.89 -12.95 2.83
N SER A 132 -13.75 -13.09 1.84
CA SER A 132 -14.77 -12.09 1.50
C SER A 132 -16.16 -12.68 1.58
N ASP A 133 -17.04 -12.01 2.33
CA ASP A 133 -18.47 -12.29 2.38
C ASP A 133 -19.23 -11.15 1.71
N PRO A 134 -19.74 -11.35 0.47
CA PRO A 134 -20.48 -10.32 -0.25
C PRO A 134 -21.86 -10.02 0.35
N ASN A 135 -22.37 -10.89 1.22
CA ASN A 135 -23.69 -10.77 1.83
C ASN A 135 -23.66 -10.20 3.25
N TYR A 136 -22.46 -10.00 3.82
CA TYR A 136 -22.31 -9.46 5.16
C TYR A 136 -22.93 -8.06 5.27
N ASP A 137 -23.44 -7.71 6.46
CA ASP A 137 -24.08 -6.43 6.74
C ASP A 137 -25.14 -6.01 5.68
N ASN A 138 -26.16 -6.84 5.53
CA ASN A 138 -27.30 -6.61 4.61
C ASN A 138 -26.88 -6.43 3.14
N GLY A 139 -25.81 -7.09 2.71
CA GLY A 139 -25.33 -7.07 1.33
C GLY A 139 -24.37 -5.91 1.01
N HIS A 140 -23.86 -5.20 2.01
CA HIS A 140 -22.75 -4.26 1.83
C HIS A 140 -21.45 -5.01 1.55
N GLY A 141 -21.35 -6.23 2.09
CA GLY A 141 -20.17 -7.07 1.97
C GLY A 141 -19.03 -6.65 2.90
N GLU A 142 -18.21 -7.60 3.34
CA GLU A 142 -17.02 -7.32 4.13
C GLU A 142 -15.93 -8.37 3.86
N ARG A 143 -14.72 -8.06 4.26
CA ARG A 143 -13.54 -8.92 4.13
C ARG A 143 -12.85 -9.06 5.47
N THR A 144 -12.08 -10.13 5.60
CA THR A 144 -11.05 -10.28 6.63
C THR A 144 -9.81 -10.89 6.00
N PHE A 145 -8.66 -10.66 6.58
CA PHE A 145 -7.39 -10.99 5.98
C PHE A 145 -6.60 -11.90 6.91
N VAL A 146 -6.10 -13.01 6.38
CA VAL A 146 -5.15 -13.87 7.09
C VAL A 146 -3.81 -13.80 6.38
N ASN A 147 -2.82 -13.24 7.06
CA ASN A 147 -1.48 -13.03 6.51
C ASN A 147 -0.53 -14.13 6.97
N THR A 148 0.09 -14.79 5.99
CA THR A 148 1.26 -15.65 6.22
C THR A 148 2.50 -14.80 6.26
N ILE A 149 3.26 -14.88 7.35
CA ILE A 149 4.58 -14.26 7.50
C ILE A 149 5.55 -14.99 6.59
N GLY A 150 6.35 -14.24 5.83
CA GLY A 150 7.29 -14.83 4.90
C GLY A 150 8.69 -14.21 4.98
N ALA A 151 9.55 -14.58 4.06
CA ALA A 151 10.95 -14.16 3.97
C ALA A 151 11.18 -12.65 4.13
N SER A 152 10.26 -11.82 3.64
CA SER A 152 10.36 -10.36 3.76
C SER A 152 10.38 -9.85 5.21
N TRP A 153 9.83 -10.61 6.15
CA TRP A 153 9.84 -10.26 7.57
C TRP A 153 11.24 -10.11 8.15
N ASN A 154 12.17 -10.92 7.66
CA ASN A 154 13.56 -10.98 8.12
C ASN A 154 14.51 -10.18 7.22
N TYR A 155 14.03 -9.53 6.17
CA TYR A 155 14.84 -8.76 5.24
C TYR A 155 15.51 -7.57 5.96
N LEU A 156 16.86 -7.54 5.92
CA LEU A 156 17.65 -6.59 6.67
C LEU A 156 18.02 -5.35 5.83
N PRO A 157 18.21 -4.17 6.45
CA PRO A 157 18.72 -2.99 5.77
C PRO A 157 20.06 -3.20 5.05
N ASP A 158 20.98 -3.96 5.65
CA ASP A 158 22.30 -4.26 5.08
C ASP A 158 22.25 -5.23 3.89
N GLU A 159 21.09 -5.84 3.64
CA GLU A 159 20.84 -6.71 2.51
C GLU A 159 20.26 -5.97 1.31
N VAL A 160 19.86 -4.72 1.49
CA VAL A 160 19.43 -3.84 0.40
C VAL A 160 20.68 -3.41 -0.38
N ASP A 161 20.71 -3.74 -1.67
CA ASP A 161 21.83 -3.43 -2.54
C ASP A 161 22.12 -1.92 -2.59
N GLU A 162 23.40 -1.56 -2.68
CA GLU A 162 23.83 -0.15 -2.72
C GLU A 162 23.22 0.65 -3.88
N SER A 163 22.90 -0.01 -5.00
CA SER A 163 22.24 0.61 -6.15
C SER A 163 20.86 1.21 -5.82
N PHE A 164 20.21 0.76 -4.74
CA PHE A 164 18.99 1.39 -4.24
C PHE A 164 19.18 2.90 -3.99
N TYR A 165 20.36 3.28 -3.50
CA TYR A 165 20.71 4.66 -3.18
C TYR A 165 21.32 5.44 -4.36
N ASP A 166 21.42 4.83 -5.54
CA ASP A 166 21.84 5.50 -6.78
C ASP A 166 20.61 5.93 -7.62
N SER A 167 19.40 5.74 -7.10
CA SER A 167 18.14 6.14 -7.73
C SER A 167 17.83 7.62 -7.45
N GLU A 168 17.10 8.28 -8.36
CA GLU A 168 16.61 9.65 -8.15
C GLU A 168 15.55 9.71 -7.05
N ILE A 169 14.68 8.68 -6.98
CA ILE A 169 13.61 8.57 -5.98
C ILE A 169 13.76 7.23 -5.26
N CYS A 170 13.96 7.28 -3.95
CA CYS A 170 13.94 6.12 -3.07
C CYS A 170 12.58 6.02 -2.37
N VAL A 171 11.85 4.94 -2.62
CA VAL A 171 10.52 4.70 -2.04
C VAL A 171 10.60 3.65 -0.93
N PHE A 172 10.14 4.00 0.25
CA PHE A 172 10.02 3.12 1.42
C PHE A 172 8.53 2.88 1.68
N GLY A 173 7.98 1.82 1.08
CA GLY A 173 6.54 1.52 1.14
C GLY A 173 6.21 0.37 2.08
N GLY A 174 5.20 0.56 2.94
CA GLY A 174 4.66 -0.49 3.81
C GLY A 174 5.67 -1.10 4.78
N THR A 175 6.66 -0.32 5.23
CA THR A 175 7.80 -0.84 6.01
C THR A 175 7.40 -1.49 7.34
N ALA A 176 6.26 -1.12 7.94
CA ALA A 176 5.74 -1.75 9.15
C ALA A 176 5.43 -3.25 8.96
N LEU A 177 5.23 -3.72 7.72
CA LEU A 177 5.11 -5.14 7.37
C LEU A 177 6.47 -5.83 7.14
N VAL A 178 7.57 -5.10 7.21
CA VAL A 178 8.95 -5.59 7.08
C VAL A 178 9.76 -5.06 8.27
N PRO A 179 9.58 -5.63 9.48
CA PRO A 179 9.98 -5.00 10.74
C PRO A 179 11.47 -4.67 10.83
N ARG A 180 12.33 -5.45 10.20
CA ARG A 180 13.78 -5.18 10.19
C ARG A 180 14.12 -3.93 9.37
N ILE A 181 13.51 -3.78 8.19
CA ILE A 181 13.61 -2.56 7.39
C ILE A 181 13.01 -1.38 8.15
N HIS A 182 11.84 -1.57 8.78
CA HIS A 182 11.19 -0.51 9.57
C HIS A 182 12.07 -0.01 10.72
N GLN A 183 12.70 -0.91 11.47
CA GLN A 183 13.64 -0.55 12.53
C GLN A 183 14.86 0.21 12.01
N GLY A 184 15.33 -0.08 10.80
CA GLY A 184 16.46 0.59 10.15
C GLY A 184 16.10 1.83 9.33
N LEU A 185 14.82 2.21 9.27
CA LEU A 185 14.30 3.21 8.34
C LEU A 185 15.02 4.57 8.43
N ALA A 186 15.29 5.08 9.63
CA ALA A 186 15.94 6.36 9.80
C ALA A 186 17.35 6.40 9.16
N GLU A 187 18.14 5.36 9.35
CA GLU A 187 19.49 5.28 8.77
C GLU A 187 19.43 5.10 7.24
N MET A 188 18.49 4.33 6.74
CA MET A 188 18.28 4.15 5.29
C MET A 188 17.86 5.47 4.64
N LEU A 189 16.89 6.19 5.21
CA LEU A 189 16.46 7.52 4.74
C LEU A 189 17.61 8.53 4.76
N LYS A 190 18.37 8.57 5.85
CA LYS A 190 19.56 9.43 5.98
C LYS A 190 20.60 9.13 4.91
N LYS A 191 20.84 7.86 4.62
CA LYS A 191 21.76 7.43 3.55
C LYS A 191 21.25 7.85 2.18
N ALA A 192 19.97 7.66 1.87
CA ALA A 192 19.34 8.10 0.62
C ALA A 192 19.48 9.63 0.45
N LYS A 193 19.18 10.41 1.50
CA LYS A 193 19.36 11.87 1.47
C LYS A 193 20.82 12.28 1.25
N ALA A 194 21.78 11.61 1.86
CA ALA A 194 23.19 11.88 1.68
C ALA A 194 23.69 11.62 0.24
N LYS A 195 23.02 10.71 -0.49
CA LYS A 195 23.24 10.41 -1.90
C LYS A 195 22.50 11.37 -2.84
N GLY A 196 21.61 12.22 -2.33
CA GLY A 196 20.83 13.17 -3.13
C GLY A 196 19.49 12.63 -3.62
N CYS A 197 19.07 11.47 -3.16
CA CYS A 197 17.78 10.88 -3.54
C CYS A 197 16.62 11.69 -2.94
N ILE A 198 15.51 11.76 -3.66
CA ILE A 198 14.20 12.13 -3.13
C ILE A 198 13.67 10.95 -2.32
N THR A 199 13.32 11.17 -1.06
CA THR A 199 12.83 10.13 -0.16
C THR A 199 11.33 10.20 -0.02
N VAL A 200 10.65 9.11 -0.44
CA VAL A 200 9.20 8.95 -0.32
C VAL A 200 8.91 7.82 0.67
N VAL A 201 8.09 8.09 1.66
CA VAL A 201 7.57 7.05 2.57
C VAL A 201 6.07 6.92 2.36
N ASN A 202 5.64 5.72 1.97
CA ASN A 202 4.24 5.31 1.92
C ASN A 202 3.97 4.36 3.07
N THR A 203 3.15 4.76 4.02
CA THR A 203 2.90 3.97 5.23
C THR A 203 1.90 2.84 5.01
N VAL A 204 1.70 2.06 6.02
CA VAL A 204 0.67 1.02 6.14
C VAL A 204 0.33 0.90 7.61
N TYR A 205 -0.84 0.37 7.92
CA TYR A 205 -1.26 0.11 9.30
C TYR A 205 -0.19 -0.70 10.06
N ASP A 206 0.29 -0.16 11.18
CA ASP A 206 1.34 -0.80 11.99
C ASP A 206 0.72 -1.75 13.01
N PHE A 207 0.44 -2.97 12.55
CA PHE A 207 -0.14 -4.03 13.36
C PHE A 207 0.72 -4.42 14.56
N LEU A 208 2.05 -4.31 14.46
CA LEU A 208 2.96 -4.66 15.54
C LEU A 208 2.87 -3.63 16.66
N SER A 209 3.00 -2.35 16.33
CA SER A 209 2.86 -1.28 17.32
C SER A 209 1.48 -1.28 17.96
N GLU A 210 0.41 -1.49 17.18
CA GLU A 210 -0.95 -1.57 17.69
C GLU A 210 -1.14 -2.76 18.65
N LYS A 211 -0.53 -3.89 18.33
CA LYS A 211 -0.61 -5.10 19.19
C LYS A 211 0.20 -4.95 20.47
N GLU A 212 1.41 -4.39 20.39
CA GLU A 212 2.28 -4.21 21.56
C GLU A 212 1.71 -3.17 22.53
N ASN A 213 1.20 -2.05 22.00
CA ASN A 213 0.69 -0.93 22.76
C ASN A 213 -0.60 -0.37 22.15
N PRO A 214 -1.75 -1.06 22.37
CA PRO A 214 -3.02 -0.67 21.76
C PRO A 214 -3.41 0.77 22.13
N GLY A 215 -3.73 1.56 21.11
CA GLY A 215 -4.14 2.95 21.32
C GLY A 215 -2.99 3.95 21.49
N GLU A 216 -1.76 3.53 21.65
CA GLU A 216 -0.59 4.39 21.71
C GLU A 216 -0.17 4.92 20.32
N ARG A 217 0.60 6.00 20.31
CA ARG A 217 1.15 6.55 19.08
C ARG A 217 2.16 5.59 18.44
N TRP A 218 2.05 5.37 17.14
CA TRP A 218 3.02 4.56 16.41
C TRP A 218 4.30 5.35 16.12
N PRO A 219 5.48 4.72 16.18
CA PRO A 219 6.70 5.33 15.69
C PRO A 219 6.80 5.21 14.16
N LEU A 220 7.48 6.12 13.48
CA LEU A 220 7.89 5.93 12.09
C LEU A 220 9.30 5.31 12.06
N GLY A 221 9.36 3.99 12.04
CA GLY A 221 10.60 3.26 12.27
C GLY A 221 10.92 3.11 13.75
N LYS A 222 12.19 3.21 14.12
CA LYS A 222 12.64 3.09 15.52
C LYS A 222 12.30 4.31 16.38
N SER A 223 12.18 5.49 15.75
CA SER A 223 11.97 6.77 16.45
C SER A 223 11.49 7.85 15.49
N ASP A 224 11.13 9.02 16.04
CA ASP A 224 10.72 10.20 15.26
C ASP A 224 11.88 10.79 14.41
N GLU A 225 13.10 10.30 14.55
CA GLU A 225 14.22 10.78 13.74
C GLU A 225 14.01 10.59 12.25
N SER A 226 13.24 9.56 11.85
CA SER A 226 12.92 9.26 10.46
C SER A 226 12.29 10.45 9.73
N TYR A 227 11.38 11.18 10.39
CA TYR A 227 10.61 12.26 9.75
C TYR A 227 11.47 13.34 9.10
N ARG A 228 12.58 13.73 9.71
CA ARG A 228 13.48 14.79 9.21
C ARG A 228 14.20 14.43 7.90
N PHE A 229 14.17 13.18 7.50
CA PHE A 229 14.76 12.68 6.27
C PHE A 229 13.72 12.29 5.21
N VAL A 230 12.42 12.55 5.47
CA VAL A 230 11.31 12.27 4.54
C VAL A 230 11.00 13.53 3.74
N ASP A 231 11.20 13.47 2.43
CA ASP A 231 10.78 14.55 1.52
C ASP A 231 9.28 14.54 1.28
N LEU A 232 8.70 13.34 1.17
CA LEU A 232 7.25 13.16 0.96
C LEU A 232 6.73 11.99 1.78
N LEU A 233 5.81 12.27 2.68
CA LEU A 233 5.08 11.29 3.47
C LEU A 233 3.69 11.08 2.87
N LEU A 234 3.37 9.84 2.52
CA LEU A 234 2.06 9.41 2.02
C LEU A 234 1.42 8.52 3.08
N VAL A 235 0.31 8.94 3.62
CA VAL A 235 -0.39 8.25 4.73
C VAL A 235 -1.89 8.24 4.47
N ASP A 236 -2.61 7.31 5.10
CA ASP A 236 -4.06 7.46 5.19
C ASP A 236 -4.48 8.22 6.46
N HIS A 237 -5.79 8.48 6.58
CA HIS A 237 -6.36 9.22 7.69
C HIS A 237 -6.06 8.58 9.06
N GLU A 238 -6.25 7.26 9.18
CA GLU A 238 -6.02 6.54 10.43
C GLU A 238 -4.53 6.51 10.78
N GLU A 239 -3.70 6.20 9.81
CA GLU A 239 -2.24 6.18 9.96
C GLU A 239 -1.70 7.55 10.36
N ALA A 240 -2.21 8.65 9.76
CA ALA A 240 -1.80 10.00 10.13
C ALA A 240 -2.10 10.31 11.60
N LEU A 241 -3.28 9.95 12.10
CA LEU A 241 -3.64 10.14 13.50
C LEU A 241 -2.83 9.26 14.44
N ARG A 242 -2.58 8.01 14.05
CA ARG A 242 -1.80 7.05 14.84
C ARG A 242 -0.32 7.42 14.92
N LEU A 243 0.28 7.85 13.79
CA LEU A 243 1.67 8.29 13.73
C LEU A 243 1.92 9.63 14.45
N SER A 244 0.94 10.52 14.46
CA SER A 244 1.07 11.82 15.14
C SER A 244 0.61 11.79 16.60
N GLY A 245 -0.32 10.89 16.95
CA GLY A 245 -1.03 10.90 18.23
C GLY A 245 -2.08 12.02 18.33
N CYS A 246 -2.39 12.68 17.22
CA CYS A 246 -3.36 13.77 17.16
C CYS A 246 -4.79 13.26 16.97
N GLN A 247 -5.79 14.14 17.13
CA GLN A 247 -7.21 13.81 17.02
C GLN A 247 -7.83 14.23 15.68
N ASP A 248 -7.10 15.02 14.88
CA ASP A 248 -7.55 15.55 13.58
C ASP A 248 -6.37 15.75 12.62
N ILE A 249 -6.66 15.82 11.32
CA ILE A 249 -5.63 15.92 10.28
C ILE A 249 -4.86 17.25 10.33
N PRO A 250 -5.47 18.43 10.54
CA PRO A 250 -4.69 19.66 10.68
C PRO A 250 -3.62 19.58 11.78
N SER A 251 -3.97 19.02 12.94
CA SER A 251 -3.02 18.81 14.03
C SER A 251 -1.93 17.78 13.66
N ALA A 252 -2.29 16.73 12.94
CA ALA A 252 -1.33 15.74 12.44
C ALA A 252 -0.35 16.36 11.42
N LEU A 253 -0.83 17.22 10.50
CA LEU A 253 0.04 17.95 9.57
C LEU A 253 1.01 18.88 10.31
N ALA A 254 0.53 19.59 11.34
CA ALA A 254 1.39 20.42 12.19
C ALA A 254 2.48 19.60 12.90
N PHE A 255 2.13 18.43 13.42
CA PHE A 255 3.09 17.48 14.00
C PHE A 255 4.18 17.07 13.00
N PHE A 256 3.81 16.63 11.79
CA PHE A 256 4.79 16.21 10.77
C PHE A 256 5.71 17.35 10.34
N ARG A 257 5.15 18.58 10.24
CA ARG A 257 5.92 19.80 10.00
C ARG A 257 6.95 20.05 11.09
N GLU A 258 6.54 19.97 12.35
CA GLU A 258 7.44 20.16 13.51
C GLU A 258 8.56 19.10 13.52
N LYS A 259 8.26 17.87 13.09
CA LYS A 259 9.25 16.78 12.97
C LYS A 259 10.20 16.94 11.78
N GLY A 260 9.96 17.89 10.89
CA GLY A 260 10.85 18.23 9.78
C GLY A 260 10.56 17.46 8.48
N THR A 261 9.37 16.89 8.32
CA THR A 261 8.92 16.29 7.05
C THR A 261 8.77 17.38 5.99
N GLY A 262 9.23 17.14 4.75
CA GLY A 262 9.20 18.14 3.68
C GLY A 262 7.83 18.36 3.05
N ALA A 263 7.04 17.30 2.90
CA ALA A 263 5.67 17.32 2.37
C ALA A 263 4.87 16.15 2.94
N VAL A 264 3.56 16.34 3.07
CA VAL A 264 2.63 15.31 3.55
C VAL A 264 1.39 15.29 2.67
N VAL A 265 0.94 14.10 2.31
CA VAL A 265 -0.34 13.86 1.65
C VAL A 265 -1.11 12.83 2.45
N VAL A 266 -2.34 13.16 2.84
CA VAL A 266 -3.21 12.28 3.63
C VAL A 266 -4.44 11.91 2.81
N THR A 267 -4.62 10.63 2.54
CA THR A 267 -5.84 10.11 1.91
C THR A 267 -6.93 9.84 2.96
N ASN A 268 -8.20 9.95 2.58
CA ASN A 268 -9.33 9.68 3.46
C ASN A 268 -10.46 8.94 2.73
N GLY A 269 -10.15 7.78 2.17
CA GLY A 269 -11.10 6.94 1.45
C GLY A 269 -11.80 7.70 0.30
N ALA A 270 -13.12 7.80 0.36
CA ALA A 270 -13.91 8.52 -0.64
C ALA A 270 -14.09 10.03 -0.31
N GLN A 271 -13.34 10.55 0.65
CA GLN A 271 -13.37 11.96 1.05
C GLN A 271 -12.19 12.73 0.46
N ASN A 272 -12.08 14.01 0.81
CA ASN A 272 -10.99 14.85 0.32
C ASN A 272 -9.62 14.36 0.77
N VAL A 273 -8.64 14.53 -0.10
CA VAL A 273 -7.23 14.37 0.17
C VAL A 273 -6.69 15.66 0.79
N TYR A 274 -5.91 15.56 1.85
CA TYR A 274 -5.21 16.71 2.46
C TYR A 274 -3.76 16.74 1.98
N LEU A 275 -3.22 17.91 1.73
CA LEU A 275 -1.82 18.07 1.33
C LEU A 275 -1.23 19.35 1.90
N TRP A 276 0.07 19.26 2.16
CA TRP A 276 0.90 20.39 2.62
C TRP A 276 2.35 20.12 2.20
N ALA A 277 3.11 21.18 1.89
CA ALA A 277 4.57 21.10 1.72
C ALA A 277 5.25 22.40 2.13
N GLU A 278 6.44 22.26 2.72
CA GLU A 278 7.39 23.35 2.97
C GLU A 278 8.80 22.80 2.79
N SER A 279 9.28 22.80 1.55
CA SER A 279 10.61 22.25 1.25
C SER A 279 11.18 22.85 -0.02
N PRO A 280 12.52 22.85 -0.18
CA PRO A 280 13.15 23.27 -1.44
C PRO A 280 12.68 22.47 -2.65
N LEU A 281 12.22 21.23 -2.43
CA LEU A 281 11.81 20.30 -3.48
C LEU A 281 10.44 20.67 -4.09
N PHE A 282 9.45 20.96 -3.24
CA PHE A 282 8.07 21.26 -3.64
C PHE A 282 7.66 22.73 -3.46
N GLY A 283 8.59 23.54 -2.94
CA GLY A 283 8.28 24.92 -2.56
C GLY A 283 7.35 24.99 -1.33
N ASN A 284 6.59 26.07 -1.25
CA ASN A 284 5.59 26.27 -0.20
C ASN A 284 4.19 25.99 -0.76
N VAL A 285 3.58 24.88 -0.31
CA VAL A 285 2.20 24.53 -0.59
C VAL A 285 1.43 24.65 0.72
N GLU A 286 0.60 25.68 0.83
CA GLU A 286 -0.25 25.87 2.00
C GLU A 286 -1.16 24.66 2.22
N GLU A 287 -1.49 24.41 3.48
CA GLU A 287 -2.43 23.35 3.84
C GLU A 287 -3.76 23.52 3.10
N GLN A 288 -4.11 22.52 2.33
CA GLN A 288 -5.31 22.52 1.50
C GLN A 288 -5.88 21.11 1.32
N THR A 289 -7.09 21.05 0.76
CA THR A 289 -7.73 19.79 0.38
C THR A 289 -7.97 19.73 -1.11
N MET A 290 -7.94 18.52 -1.65
CA MET A 290 -8.34 18.20 -3.02
C MET A 290 -9.50 17.22 -2.99
N PRO A 291 -10.54 17.38 -3.81
CA PRO A 291 -11.67 16.45 -3.86
C PRO A 291 -11.23 15.11 -4.48
N VAL A 292 -11.97 14.03 -4.20
CA VAL A 292 -11.85 12.79 -4.98
C VAL A 292 -12.53 12.94 -6.35
N SER A 293 -12.22 12.04 -7.28
CA SER A 293 -12.76 12.11 -8.64
C SER A 293 -14.26 11.81 -8.70
N GLU A 294 -15.07 12.79 -9.12
CA GLU A 294 -16.49 12.59 -9.38
C GLU A 294 -16.75 11.60 -10.52
N ALA A 295 -15.88 11.57 -11.52
CA ALA A 295 -15.98 10.67 -12.66
C ALA A 295 -15.90 9.21 -12.19
N VAL A 296 -14.99 8.90 -11.26
CA VAL A 296 -14.89 7.59 -10.61
C VAL A 296 -16.17 7.27 -9.84
N GLY A 297 -16.65 8.19 -9.01
CA GLY A 297 -17.89 8.00 -8.25
C GLY A 297 -19.12 7.76 -9.14
N LYS A 298 -19.23 8.45 -10.28
CA LYS A 298 -20.27 8.23 -11.29
C LYS A 298 -20.17 6.85 -11.94
N ALA A 299 -18.95 6.41 -12.28
CA ALA A 299 -18.72 5.09 -12.89
C ALA A 299 -19.09 3.94 -11.92
N ILE A 300 -18.73 4.05 -10.64
CA ILE A 300 -19.13 3.08 -9.60
C ILE A 300 -20.66 3.01 -9.47
N LYS A 301 -21.33 4.16 -9.38
CA LYS A 301 -22.80 4.24 -9.33
C LYS A 301 -23.46 3.67 -10.58
N ALA A 302 -22.81 3.75 -11.74
CA ALA A 302 -23.26 3.17 -13.01
C ALA A 302 -23.01 1.66 -13.11
N GLY A 303 -22.47 1.03 -12.06
CA GLY A 303 -22.28 -0.42 -11.97
C GLY A 303 -20.89 -0.93 -12.34
N LYS A 304 -19.91 -0.06 -12.50
CA LYS A 304 -18.50 -0.48 -12.64
C LYS A 304 -18.05 -1.09 -11.31
N LYS A 305 -17.66 -2.37 -11.32
CA LYS A 305 -17.42 -3.14 -10.11
C LYS A 305 -15.96 -3.60 -10.04
N GLY A 306 -15.34 -3.34 -8.94
CA GLY A 306 -14.09 -3.91 -8.44
C GLY A 306 -14.17 -3.93 -6.91
N ASP A 307 -13.03 -3.77 -6.28
CA ASP A 307 -12.95 -3.59 -4.83
C ASP A 307 -12.07 -2.39 -4.46
N SER A 308 -11.93 -2.10 -3.18
CA SER A 308 -11.08 -0.99 -2.69
C SER A 308 -9.66 -1.45 -2.34
N THR A 309 -9.29 -2.71 -2.63
CA THR A 309 -7.95 -3.23 -2.33
C THR A 309 -6.91 -2.49 -3.16
N GLY A 310 -5.88 -1.97 -2.49
CA GLY A 310 -4.78 -1.27 -3.15
C GLY A 310 -5.12 0.12 -3.70
N CYS A 311 -6.29 0.72 -3.38
CA CYS A 311 -6.59 2.10 -3.79
C CYS A 311 -5.55 3.09 -3.24
N GLY A 312 -5.15 2.96 -1.97
CA GLY A 312 -4.08 3.77 -1.36
C GLY A 312 -2.73 3.56 -2.03
N ASP A 313 -2.40 2.31 -2.35
CA ASP A 313 -1.13 1.97 -3.02
C ASP A 313 -1.10 2.51 -4.45
N ASN A 314 -2.20 2.40 -5.20
CA ASN A 314 -2.30 2.99 -6.53
C ASN A 314 -2.30 4.53 -6.45
N PHE A 315 -2.88 5.13 -5.41
CA PHE A 315 -2.76 6.58 -5.18
C PHE A 315 -1.29 6.97 -4.99
N ALA A 316 -0.57 6.29 -4.12
CA ALA A 316 0.86 6.52 -3.91
C ALA A 316 1.68 6.31 -5.20
N GLY A 317 1.40 5.24 -5.94
CA GLY A 317 2.02 4.96 -7.24
C GLY A 317 1.73 6.03 -8.29
N GLY A 318 0.52 6.62 -8.27
CA GLY A 318 0.14 7.75 -9.13
C GLY A 318 0.99 9.00 -8.86
N ILE A 319 1.22 9.31 -7.59
CA ILE A 319 2.11 10.39 -7.16
C ILE A 319 3.54 10.11 -7.62
N ILE A 320 4.08 8.95 -7.28
CA ILE A 320 5.48 8.57 -7.60
C ILE A 320 5.69 8.60 -9.13
N GLY A 321 4.79 8.03 -9.92
CA GLY A 321 4.87 8.03 -11.38
C GLY A 321 4.79 9.45 -11.98
N SER A 322 3.99 10.34 -11.39
CA SER A 322 3.93 11.75 -11.79
C SER A 322 5.22 12.49 -11.48
N LEU A 323 5.79 12.30 -10.28
CA LEU A 323 7.08 12.89 -9.90
C LEU A 323 8.20 12.42 -10.83
N ALA A 324 8.26 11.13 -11.12
CA ALA A 324 9.24 10.56 -12.04
C ALA A 324 9.13 11.19 -13.46
N ARG A 325 7.90 11.42 -13.96
CA ARG A 325 7.69 12.13 -15.25
C ARG A 325 8.13 13.57 -15.20
N GLN A 326 7.75 14.32 -14.17
CA GLN A 326 8.14 15.72 -14.00
C GLN A 326 9.67 15.85 -14.01
N MET A 327 10.39 14.93 -13.33
CA MET A 327 11.85 14.89 -13.35
C MET A 327 12.40 14.59 -14.76
N SER A 328 11.88 13.58 -15.43
CA SER A 328 12.31 13.21 -16.79
C SER A 328 12.08 14.32 -17.80
N ASP A 329 11.02 15.11 -17.60
CA ASP A 329 10.69 16.29 -18.42
C ASP A 329 11.47 17.55 -18.01
N ASN A 330 12.39 17.45 -17.04
CA ASN A 330 13.14 18.57 -16.45
C ASN A 330 12.23 19.70 -15.92
N GLN A 331 11.06 19.34 -15.38
CA GLN A 331 10.15 20.27 -14.75
C GLN A 331 10.48 20.45 -13.27
N SER A 332 10.09 21.57 -12.69
CA SER A 332 10.01 21.70 -11.22
C SER A 332 8.92 20.77 -10.68
N LEU A 333 9.17 20.15 -9.53
CA LEU A 333 8.21 19.22 -8.94
C LEU A 333 6.97 19.96 -8.40
N ASP A 334 5.82 19.63 -8.93
CA ASP A 334 4.50 20.13 -8.51
C ASP A 334 3.78 19.02 -7.75
N LEU A 335 3.70 19.15 -6.41
CA LEU A 335 3.02 18.21 -5.55
C LEU A 335 1.53 18.10 -5.87
N LYS A 336 0.88 19.23 -6.22
CA LYS A 336 -0.56 19.26 -6.53
C LYS A 336 -0.85 18.47 -7.80
N GLU A 337 -0.01 18.67 -8.82
CA GLU A 337 -0.07 17.87 -10.05
C GLU A 337 0.14 16.38 -9.78
N ALA A 338 1.12 16.04 -8.94
CA ALA A 338 1.34 14.65 -8.54
C ALA A 338 0.12 14.07 -7.79
N CYS A 339 -0.51 14.83 -6.89
CA CYS A 339 -1.73 14.41 -6.20
C CYS A 339 -2.91 14.17 -7.15
N ARG A 340 -3.04 14.95 -8.24
CA ARG A 340 -4.07 14.70 -9.28
C ARG A 340 -3.94 13.31 -9.88
N TRP A 341 -2.73 12.93 -10.24
CA TRP A 341 -2.44 11.57 -10.72
C TRP A 341 -2.67 10.51 -9.64
N GLY A 342 -2.38 10.84 -8.38
CA GLY A 342 -2.73 10.00 -7.24
C GLY A 342 -4.23 9.75 -7.14
N VAL A 343 -5.05 10.82 -7.16
CA VAL A 343 -6.52 10.74 -7.07
C VAL A 343 -7.12 9.86 -8.16
N VAL A 344 -6.70 10.06 -9.41
CA VAL A 344 -7.26 9.26 -10.52
C VAL A 344 -6.77 7.83 -10.50
N SER A 345 -5.52 7.58 -10.09
CA SER A 345 -4.96 6.22 -9.97
C SER A 345 -5.62 5.42 -8.86
N GLY A 346 -5.77 6.01 -7.67
CA GLY A 346 -6.47 5.38 -6.55
C GLY A 346 -7.94 5.12 -6.87
N GLY A 347 -8.59 6.10 -7.53
CA GLY A 347 -9.98 5.93 -7.97
C GLY A 347 -10.14 4.84 -9.04
N PHE A 348 -9.22 4.74 -9.99
CA PHE A 348 -9.26 3.70 -11.01
C PHE A 348 -9.10 2.29 -10.42
N ALA A 349 -8.38 2.14 -9.32
CA ALA A 349 -8.23 0.87 -8.63
C ALA A 349 -9.58 0.28 -8.18
N CYS A 350 -10.58 1.10 -7.91
CA CYS A 350 -11.94 0.64 -7.61
C CYS A 350 -12.65 -0.08 -8.77
N PHE A 351 -12.07 -0.11 -9.99
CA PHE A 351 -12.69 -0.69 -11.17
C PHE A 351 -12.29 -2.15 -11.45
N TYR A 352 -11.38 -2.70 -10.65
CA TYR A 352 -10.93 -4.08 -10.76
C TYR A 352 -10.73 -4.70 -9.37
N TYR A 353 -10.50 -5.99 -9.31
CA TYR A 353 -10.32 -6.73 -8.06
C TYR A 353 -8.83 -6.93 -7.75
N GLY A 354 -8.45 -6.63 -6.50
CA GLY A 354 -7.06 -6.71 -6.02
C GLY A 354 -6.23 -5.47 -6.34
N GLY A 355 -5.01 -5.39 -5.82
CA GLY A 355 -4.18 -4.18 -5.87
C GLY A 355 -3.57 -3.86 -7.23
N THR A 356 -3.31 -4.89 -8.06
CA THR A 356 -2.55 -4.73 -9.31
C THR A 356 -3.42 -4.84 -10.55
N TYR A 357 -3.28 -3.85 -11.44
CA TYR A 357 -3.84 -3.89 -12.80
C TYR A 357 -2.82 -4.48 -13.77
N PHE A 358 -3.19 -5.58 -14.43
CA PHE A 358 -2.36 -6.20 -15.46
C PHE A 358 -2.74 -5.64 -16.82
N GLU A 359 -1.81 -4.92 -17.44
CA GLU A 359 -2.00 -4.36 -18.78
C GLU A 359 -1.99 -5.45 -19.86
N GLN A 360 -2.93 -5.38 -20.80
CA GLN A 360 -2.91 -6.25 -21.99
C GLN A 360 -1.89 -5.79 -23.01
N LYS A 361 -1.56 -4.51 -23.02
CA LYS A 361 -0.50 -3.88 -23.80
C LYS A 361 0.09 -2.72 -23.02
N GLU A 362 1.37 -2.49 -23.18
CA GLU A 362 2.10 -1.38 -22.57
C GLU A 362 1.39 -0.03 -22.79
N GLY A 363 1.20 0.74 -21.71
CA GLY A 363 0.57 2.06 -21.71
C GLY A 363 -0.98 2.05 -21.70
N GLU A 364 -1.59 0.88 -21.59
CA GLU A 364 -3.06 0.78 -21.54
C GLU A 364 -3.61 1.50 -20.32
N LYS A 365 -3.06 1.24 -19.13
CA LYS A 365 -3.50 1.89 -17.89
C LYS A 365 -3.34 3.40 -17.95
N LYS A 366 -2.18 3.86 -18.43
CA LYS A 366 -1.90 5.30 -18.60
C LYS A 366 -2.94 5.97 -19.49
N ALA A 367 -3.33 5.35 -20.60
CA ALA A 367 -4.36 5.89 -21.48
C ALA A 367 -5.74 6.01 -20.78
N GLN A 368 -6.15 4.98 -20.02
CA GLN A 368 -7.40 5.00 -19.26
C GLN A 368 -7.35 6.04 -18.12
N LEU A 369 -6.23 6.18 -17.45
CA LEU A 369 -6.04 7.19 -16.42
C LEU A 369 -6.02 8.61 -16.99
N GLN A 370 -5.52 8.81 -18.21
CA GLN A 370 -5.54 10.12 -18.86
C GLN A 370 -6.99 10.62 -19.08
N GLU A 371 -7.92 9.74 -19.45
CA GLU A 371 -9.33 10.10 -19.59
C GLU A 371 -9.95 10.57 -18.26
N LEU A 372 -9.62 9.88 -17.17
CA LEU A 372 -10.08 10.28 -15.82
C LEU A 372 -9.39 11.55 -15.35
N TYR A 373 -8.12 11.72 -15.65
CA TYR A 373 -7.36 12.92 -15.34
C TYR A 373 -7.93 14.16 -16.03
N ASP A 374 -8.24 14.07 -17.34
CA ASP A 374 -8.84 15.18 -18.10
C ASP A 374 -10.22 15.59 -17.54
N GLN A 375 -10.99 14.64 -17.03
CA GLN A 375 -12.24 14.91 -16.34
C GLN A 375 -12.02 15.54 -14.97
N TYR A 376 -10.97 15.10 -14.24
CA TYR A 376 -10.64 15.60 -12.93
C TYR A 376 -10.13 17.04 -12.99
N ILE A 377 -9.30 17.41 -13.96
CA ILE A 377 -8.86 18.80 -14.19
C ILE A 377 -10.05 19.73 -14.43
N LYS A 378 -11.04 19.30 -15.22
CA LYS A 378 -12.28 20.07 -15.45
C LYS A 378 -13.10 20.22 -14.16
N GLN A 379 -13.14 19.19 -13.32
CA GLN A 379 -13.81 19.22 -12.02
C GLN A 379 -13.18 20.26 -11.08
N GLU A 380 -11.86 20.39 -11.10
CA GLU A 380 -11.13 21.40 -10.30
C GLU A 380 -11.23 22.84 -10.89
N GLY A 381 -11.77 23.00 -12.11
CA GLY A 381 -11.84 24.31 -12.79
C GLY A 381 -10.47 24.81 -13.28
N VAL A 382 -9.52 23.92 -13.42
CA VAL A 382 -8.20 24.20 -13.99
C VAL A 382 -8.31 24.02 -15.50
N CYS A 383 -8.59 25.09 -16.24
CA CYS A 383 -8.64 25.13 -17.72
C CYS A 383 -7.66 26.14 -18.24
#